data_e2233e5141388a3c782300968f49a8f7
#
_entry.id   e2233e5141388a3c782300968f49a8f7
#
_cell.length_a   1.000
_cell.length_b   1.000
_cell.length_c   1.000
_cell.angle_alpha   90.00
_cell.angle_beta   90.00
_cell.angle_gamma   90.00
#
_symmetry.space_group_name_H-M   'P 1'
#
loop_
_entity.id
_entity.type
_entity.pdbx_description
1 polymer ?
#
loop_
_entity_poly.entity_id
_entity_poly.type
_entity_poly.pdbx_seq_one_letter_code
_entity_poly.pdbx_strand_id
1 'polypeptide(L)'
;MVKISEVVNQNPWWKHEEKFVHFDKNLKEAREKPIFFKRKRIDLSKGNVYVLRGPRQVGKTTYIKDSISKLIAEGINSNRILYLSSDFFVLRRELRNAIAYFMNKNIDTNDLYIFIDEITSIKDWNLELKYISDSGILERARILATGSCSSALRKKGELLPGRGLEGNEYHMRPLPFRDFVLQITEHLISTIEEPEFRDSLKKLLLVLEKTSYSFEAGLGQLFKASHQIAPFKRELDYLFNLYIRYGGYPFVVNDYLLKKLQSEQRQTSLSINPKLSEALMRDIIGDITKLGKQETFVRQLLKEISEKYGSRYSFSKLASDIETTHVTTIDYLETLEESFILTILYALDFNKKDIKFKGDKKIFFQDPFIFHSVKSFLTGKDVNEIIEETLQNEELVSRLVEGIVSSHLIANQEIPIMHEPKTFLWFYYDTRGKEIDNILRIDDKYIAIEVKHQSEVSSKDLWRTPQVREYAILTKEDLKTEDNVILVPIDMTLAVLEKSHQTV
;
A
#
# COMPACT_ATOMS: atom_id res chain seq x y z
N MET A 1 7.67 -32.93 -12.92
CA MET A 1 6.91 -33.56 -11.81
C MET A 1 7.51 -33.05 -10.53
N VAL A 2 6.73 -32.31 -9.71
CA VAL A 2 7.22 -31.81 -8.41
C VAL A 2 7.64 -33.00 -7.59
N LYS A 3 8.87 -32.99 -7.10
CA LYS A 3 9.34 -34.01 -6.17
C LYS A 3 8.66 -33.76 -4.81
N ILE A 4 8.03 -34.80 -4.24
CA ILE A 4 7.41 -34.71 -2.90
C ILE A 4 8.41 -34.13 -1.88
N SER A 5 9.70 -34.43 -2.03
CA SER A 5 10.78 -33.85 -1.21
C SER A 5 10.81 -32.32 -1.24
N GLU A 6 10.47 -31.66 -2.35
CA GLU A 6 10.44 -30.19 -2.47
C GLU A 6 9.28 -29.60 -1.68
N VAL A 7 8.10 -30.26 -1.71
CA VAL A 7 6.95 -29.88 -0.88
C VAL A 7 7.30 -30.00 0.61
N VAL A 8 7.93 -31.11 1.02
CA VAL A 8 8.33 -31.33 2.42
C VAL A 8 9.36 -30.30 2.86
N ASN A 9 10.32 -29.94 2.00
CA ASN A 9 11.35 -28.95 2.34
C ASN A 9 10.79 -27.53 2.51
N GLN A 10 9.69 -27.18 1.82
CA GLN A 10 9.01 -25.91 2.01
C GLN A 10 8.19 -25.86 3.31
N ASN A 11 7.94 -27.01 3.94
CA ASN A 11 7.11 -27.15 5.14
C ASN A 11 7.90 -27.77 6.32
N PRO A 12 8.97 -27.08 6.81
CA PRO A 12 9.85 -27.63 7.83
C PRO A 12 9.16 -27.94 9.16
N TRP A 13 8.03 -27.30 9.49
CA TRP A 13 7.25 -27.57 10.68
C TRP A 13 6.61 -28.96 10.72
N TRP A 14 6.48 -29.65 9.59
CA TRP A 14 6.03 -31.04 9.57
C TRP A 14 7.01 -32.01 10.27
N LYS A 15 8.29 -31.59 10.42
CA LYS A 15 9.33 -32.37 11.10
C LYS A 15 9.80 -31.74 12.40
N HIS A 16 9.80 -30.40 12.46
CA HIS A 16 10.42 -29.62 13.54
C HIS A 16 9.54 -28.43 13.92
N GLU A 17 8.38 -28.69 14.48
CA GLU A 17 7.37 -27.68 14.80
C GLU A 17 7.91 -26.57 15.70
N GLU A 18 8.53 -26.90 16.84
CA GLU A 18 9.04 -25.93 17.80
C GLU A 18 10.22 -25.08 17.27
N LYS A 19 10.94 -25.59 16.29
CA LYS A 19 12.14 -24.94 15.75
C LYS A 19 11.87 -24.10 14.51
N PHE A 20 10.68 -24.19 13.91
CA PHE A 20 10.34 -23.52 12.65
C PHE A 20 10.67 -22.03 12.69
N VAL A 21 10.23 -21.32 13.74
CA VAL A 21 10.39 -19.88 13.89
C VAL A 21 11.87 -19.44 13.90
N HIS A 22 12.75 -20.30 14.42
CA HIS A 22 14.18 -20.02 14.50
C HIS A 22 14.96 -20.39 13.23
N PHE A 23 14.42 -21.31 12.43
CA PHE A 23 15.09 -21.80 11.21
C PHE A 23 14.53 -21.21 9.92
N ASP A 24 13.29 -20.68 9.93
CA ASP A 24 12.76 -20.01 8.75
C ASP A 24 13.51 -18.70 8.51
N LYS A 25 14.18 -18.64 7.34
CA LYS A 25 15.04 -17.51 6.97
C LYS A 25 14.28 -16.17 7.03
N ASN A 26 13.05 -16.12 6.50
CA ASN A 26 12.30 -14.87 6.41
C ASN A 26 11.87 -14.35 7.78
N LEU A 27 11.40 -15.25 8.67
CA LEU A 27 11.03 -14.88 10.04
C LEU A 27 12.25 -14.47 10.87
N LYS A 28 13.35 -15.24 10.75
CA LYS A 28 14.60 -14.92 11.44
C LYS A 28 15.10 -13.54 11.04
N GLU A 29 15.28 -13.29 9.74
CA GLU A 29 15.75 -12.00 9.23
C GLU A 29 14.81 -10.84 9.62
N ALA A 30 13.48 -11.06 9.61
CA ALA A 30 12.52 -10.04 10.01
C ALA A 30 12.56 -9.75 11.51
N ARG A 31 12.78 -10.75 12.36
CA ARG A 31 12.86 -10.59 13.82
C ARG A 31 14.19 -10.03 14.32
N GLU A 32 15.25 -10.15 13.53
CA GLU A 32 16.57 -9.53 13.79
C GLU A 32 16.58 -8.02 13.45
N LYS A 33 15.54 -7.51 12.74
CA LYS A 33 15.39 -6.09 12.44
C LYS A 33 14.90 -5.30 13.67
N PRO A 34 15.17 -3.98 13.74
CA PRO A 34 14.67 -3.12 14.81
C PRO A 34 13.18 -3.26 15.07
N ILE A 35 12.38 -3.34 14.01
CA ILE A 35 10.94 -3.55 14.09
C ILE A 35 10.52 -4.78 13.30
N PHE A 36 9.80 -5.67 13.96
CA PHE A 36 8.95 -6.66 13.32
C PHE A 36 7.56 -6.05 13.14
N PHE A 37 7.28 -5.52 11.93
CA PHE A 37 6.04 -4.80 11.66
C PHE A 37 4.80 -5.68 11.81
N LYS A 38 3.92 -5.28 12.71
CA LYS A 38 2.64 -5.95 12.93
C LYS A 38 1.66 -5.59 11.80
N ARG A 39 1.00 -6.61 11.28
CA ARG A 39 -0.04 -6.47 10.27
C ARG A 39 -1.35 -7.07 10.80
N LYS A 40 -2.49 -6.52 10.33
CA LYS A 40 -3.81 -7.03 10.71
C LYS A 40 -3.95 -8.48 10.24
N ARG A 41 -4.50 -9.33 11.10
CA ARG A 41 -4.79 -10.72 10.75
C ARG A 41 -5.98 -10.79 9.79
N ILE A 42 -5.87 -11.59 8.75
CA ILE A 42 -6.99 -11.99 7.90
C ILE A 42 -7.65 -13.20 8.54
N ASP A 43 -8.94 -13.08 8.84
CA ASP A 43 -9.73 -14.17 9.39
C ASP A 43 -10.16 -15.11 8.27
N LEU A 44 -9.49 -16.25 8.15
CA LEU A 44 -9.74 -17.22 7.12
C LEU A 44 -10.93 -18.12 7.49
N SER A 45 -11.94 -18.20 6.63
CA SER A 45 -13.07 -19.14 6.74
C SER A 45 -13.02 -20.20 5.64
N LYS A 46 -13.67 -21.35 5.85
CA LYS A 46 -13.86 -22.37 4.82
C LYS A 46 -14.83 -21.85 3.73
N GLY A 47 -14.77 -22.45 2.56
CA GLY A 47 -15.61 -22.06 1.42
C GLY A 47 -15.10 -20.88 0.63
N ASN A 48 -14.00 -20.23 1.10
CA ASN A 48 -13.46 -19.03 0.49
C ASN A 48 -11.98 -19.17 0.13
N VAL A 49 -11.57 -18.48 -0.94
CA VAL A 49 -10.18 -18.23 -1.27
C VAL A 49 -9.88 -16.76 -0.98
N TYR A 50 -8.90 -16.54 -0.14
CA TYR A 50 -8.42 -15.21 0.21
C TYR A 50 -7.19 -14.88 -0.64
N VAL A 51 -7.11 -13.65 -1.14
CA VAL A 51 -5.99 -13.17 -1.93
C VAL A 51 -5.40 -11.94 -1.28
N LEU A 52 -4.13 -12.01 -0.88
CA LEU A 52 -3.38 -10.88 -0.34
C LEU A 52 -2.45 -10.30 -1.42
N ARG A 53 -2.75 -9.09 -1.86
CA ARG A 53 -2.02 -8.38 -2.90
C ARG A 53 -1.23 -7.21 -2.35
N GLY A 54 -0.20 -6.84 -3.06
CA GLY A 54 0.63 -5.70 -2.69
C GLY A 54 1.96 -5.71 -3.44
N PRO A 55 2.68 -4.58 -3.47
CA PRO A 55 3.97 -4.49 -4.15
C PRO A 55 5.00 -5.46 -3.55
N ARG A 56 6.14 -5.63 -4.22
CA ARG A 56 7.26 -6.36 -3.63
C ARG A 56 7.78 -5.66 -2.37
N GLN A 57 8.45 -6.42 -1.53
CA GLN A 57 9.16 -5.94 -0.33
C GLN A 57 8.28 -5.31 0.77
N VAL A 58 6.94 -5.39 0.66
CA VAL A 58 6.02 -4.95 1.76
C VAL A 58 5.86 -5.99 2.87
N GLY A 59 6.38 -7.22 2.68
CA GLY A 59 6.40 -8.27 3.70
C GLY A 59 5.34 -9.35 3.56
N LYS A 60 4.74 -9.60 2.37
CA LYS A 60 3.72 -10.66 2.15
C LYS A 60 4.17 -12.05 2.59
N THR A 61 5.36 -12.48 2.17
CA THR A 61 5.94 -13.77 2.56
C THR A 61 6.14 -13.86 4.08
N THR A 62 6.66 -12.80 4.70
CA THR A 62 6.83 -12.72 6.16
C THR A 62 5.49 -12.81 6.88
N TYR A 63 4.46 -12.16 6.35
CA TYR A 63 3.09 -12.23 6.87
C TYR A 63 2.51 -13.66 6.86
N ILE A 64 2.66 -14.37 5.74
CA ILE A 64 2.25 -15.80 5.66
C ILE A 64 3.00 -16.63 6.70
N LYS A 65 4.33 -16.49 6.77
CA LYS A 65 5.16 -17.27 7.71
C LYS A 65 4.82 -16.95 9.17
N ASP A 66 4.56 -15.69 9.49
CA ASP A 66 4.10 -15.27 10.81
C ASP A 66 2.70 -15.82 11.12
N SER A 67 1.78 -15.84 10.13
CA SER A 67 0.47 -16.45 10.27
C SER A 67 0.54 -17.95 10.56
N ILE A 68 1.43 -18.67 9.88
CA ILE A 68 1.70 -20.09 10.15
C ILE A 68 2.24 -20.27 11.58
N SER A 69 3.20 -19.45 11.99
CA SER A 69 3.77 -19.47 13.35
C SER A 69 2.69 -19.25 14.42
N LYS A 70 1.77 -18.33 14.19
CA LYS A 70 0.63 -18.05 15.09
C LYS A 70 -0.35 -19.20 15.16
N LEU A 71 -0.70 -19.81 14.02
CA LEU A 71 -1.60 -20.98 13.99
C LEU A 71 -1.01 -22.15 14.79
N ILE A 72 0.29 -22.41 14.65
CA ILE A 72 0.98 -23.45 15.42
C ILE A 72 0.94 -23.12 16.93
N ALA A 73 1.23 -21.87 17.29
CA ALA A 73 1.19 -21.41 18.69
C ALA A 73 -0.23 -21.47 19.28
N GLU A 74 -1.28 -21.34 18.47
CA GLU A 74 -2.69 -21.52 18.83
C GLU A 74 -3.11 -23.00 18.95
N GLY A 75 -2.17 -23.95 18.74
CA GLY A 75 -2.40 -25.38 18.89
C GLY A 75 -2.92 -26.09 17.62
N ILE A 76 -2.90 -25.44 16.46
CA ILE A 76 -3.21 -26.10 15.20
C ILE A 76 -2.07 -27.07 14.86
N ASN A 77 -2.41 -28.35 14.66
CA ASN A 77 -1.43 -29.38 14.30
C ASN A 77 -0.69 -28.98 12.99
N SER A 78 0.61 -28.92 13.04
CA SER A 78 1.47 -28.47 11.95
C SER A 78 1.29 -29.27 10.65
N ASN A 79 0.91 -30.56 10.74
CA ASN A 79 0.60 -31.39 9.57
C ASN A 79 -0.67 -30.94 8.83
N ARG A 80 -1.50 -30.08 9.43
CA ARG A 80 -2.71 -29.48 8.80
C ARG A 80 -2.41 -28.19 8.05
N ILE A 81 -1.14 -27.76 8.00
CA ILE A 81 -0.73 -26.50 7.42
C ILE A 81 0.21 -26.78 6.24
N LEU A 82 -0.18 -26.35 5.04
CA LEU A 82 0.61 -26.40 3.82
C LEU A 82 1.04 -25.00 3.41
N TYR A 83 2.31 -24.82 3.11
CA TYR A 83 2.87 -23.64 2.44
C TYR A 83 3.52 -24.06 1.12
N LEU A 84 3.23 -23.29 0.08
CA LEU A 84 3.81 -23.47 -1.26
C LEU A 84 4.27 -22.11 -1.78
N SER A 85 5.55 -21.97 -2.09
CA SER A 85 6.06 -20.87 -2.87
C SER A 85 5.93 -21.19 -4.35
N SER A 86 5.20 -20.38 -5.08
CA SER A 86 4.92 -20.60 -6.50
C SER A 86 6.14 -20.36 -7.39
N ASP A 87 7.18 -19.71 -6.89
CA ASP A 87 8.45 -19.53 -7.61
C ASP A 87 9.18 -20.84 -7.92
N PHE A 88 8.84 -21.92 -7.20
CA PHE A 88 9.40 -23.25 -7.45
C PHE A 88 8.60 -24.07 -8.49
N PHE A 89 7.49 -23.53 -8.98
CA PHE A 89 6.65 -24.22 -9.95
C PHE A 89 6.74 -23.56 -11.33
N VAL A 90 7.01 -24.36 -12.35
CA VAL A 90 6.99 -23.88 -13.75
C VAL A 90 5.60 -23.99 -14.36
N LEU A 91 4.87 -25.04 -13.98
CA LEU A 91 3.57 -25.37 -14.55
C LEU A 91 2.49 -25.42 -13.48
N ARG A 92 1.28 -24.91 -13.82
CA ARG A 92 0.09 -25.01 -12.96
C ARG A 92 -0.18 -26.40 -12.40
N ARG A 93 0.05 -27.44 -13.23
CA ARG A 93 -0.12 -28.85 -12.85
C ARG A 93 0.75 -29.24 -11.65
N GLU A 94 1.88 -28.62 -11.48
CA GLU A 94 2.81 -28.93 -10.37
C GLU A 94 2.23 -28.41 -9.05
N LEU A 95 1.69 -27.19 -9.03
CA LEU A 95 0.96 -26.65 -7.87
C LEU A 95 -0.23 -27.56 -7.51
N ARG A 96 -1.02 -27.96 -8.51
CA ARG A 96 -2.16 -28.86 -8.33
C ARG A 96 -1.75 -30.20 -7.70
N ASN A 97 -0.67 -30.79 -8.20
CA ASN A 97 -0.14 -32.07 -7.67
C ASN A 97 0.34 -31.92 -6.22
N ALA A 98 0.96 -30.80 -5.86
CA ALA A 98 1.39 -30.53 -4.48
C ALA A 98 0.17 -30.42 -3.53
N ILE A 99 -0.87 -29.68 -3.95
CA ILE A 99 -2.12 -29.58 -3.17
C ILE A 99 -2.82 -30.94 -3.06
N ALA A 100 -2.93 -31.69 -4.15
CA ALA A 100 -3.54 -33.04 -4.15
C ALA A 100 -2.80 -34.00 -3.21
N TYR A 101 -1.45 -33.97 -3.21
CA TYR A 101 -0.64 -34.75 -2.26
C TYR A 101 -1.00 -34.42 -0.82
N PHE A 102 -1.08 -33.13 -0.48
CA PHE A 102 -1.43 -32.68 0.87
C PHE A 102 -2.83 -33.08 1.27
N MET A 103 -3.82 -32.93 0.38
CA MET A 103 -5.20 -33.33 0.62
C MET A 103 -5.33 -34.84 0.84
N ASN A 104 -4.62 -35.66 0.09
CA ASN A 104 -4.59 -37.13 0.25
C ASN A 104 -3.91 -37.57 1.54
N LYS A 105 -2.83 -36.87 1.96
CA LYS A 105 -2.16 -37.12 3.24
C LYS A 105 -3.08 -36.86 4.43
N ASN A 106 -4.07 -35.98 4.27
CA ASN A 106 -5.00 -35.52 5.30
C ASN A 106 -6.47 -35.90 4.97
N ILE A 107 -6.69 -37.10 4.41
CA ILE A 107 -8.02 -37.48 3.85
C ILE A 107 -9.17 -37.39 4.87
N ASP A 108 -8.89 -37.74 6.11
CA ASP A 108 -9.88 -37.76 7.20
C ASP A 108 -9.90 -36.46 8.03
N THR A 109 -9.17 -35.41 7.56
CA THR A 109 -9.02 -34.16 8.31
C THR A 109 -9.81 -33.04 7.64
N ASN A 110 -10.68 -32.40 8.41
CA ASN A 110 -11.33 -31.13 8.09
C ASN A 110 -10.62 -30.01 8.87
N ASP A 111 -10.53 -28.81 8.41
CA ASP A 111 -9.77 -27.69 8.99
C ASP A 111 -8.28 -27.67 8.60
N LEU A 112 -8.07 -27.74 7.31
CA LEU A 112 -6.77 -27.58 6.71
C LEU A 112 -6.49 -26.11 6.39
N TYR A 113 -5.21 -25.72 6.36
CA TYR A 113 -4.74 -24.40 5.97
C TYR A 113 -3.77 -24.53 4.80
N ILE A 114 -4.02 -23.80 3.73
CA ILE A 114 -3.18 -23.79 2.52
C ILE A 114 -2.75 -22.37 2.24
N PHE A 115 -1.46 -22.13 2.28
CA PHE A 115 -0.83 -20.86 1.95
C PHE A 115 -0.07 -20.99 0.62
N ILE A 116 -0.40 -20.15 -0.36
CA ILE A 116 0.22 -20.13 -1.69
C ILE A 116 0.90 -18.78 -1.86
N ASP A 117 2.22 -18.76 -1.77
CA ASP A 117 2.98 -17.52 -1.88
C ASP A 117 3.36 -17.23 -3.33
N GLU A 118 3.22 -15.97 -3.76
CA GLU A 118 3.48 -15.43 -5.09
C GLU A 118 2.79 -16.22 -6.23
N ILE A 119 1.49 -16.54 -6.08
CA ILE A 119 0.72 -17.31 -7.07
C ILE A 119 0.77 -16.67 -8.47
N THR A 120 0.95 -15.36 -8.54
CA THR A 120 1.05 -14.59 -9.78
C THR A 120 2.29 -14.89 -10.62
N SER A 121 3.27 -15.63 -10.08
CA SER A 121 4.44 -16.11 -10.83
C SER A 121 4.06 -17.24 -11.81
N ILE A 122 2.95 -17.92 -11.58
CA ILE A 122 2.47 -19.02 -12.44
C ILE A 122 1.59 -18.46 -13.56
N LYS A 123 1.90 -18.83 -14.79
CA LYS A 123 1.07 -18.43 -15.94
C LYS A 123 -0.36 -19.00 -15.79
N ASP A 124 -1.37 -18.16 -16.04
CA ASP A 124 -2.80 -18.49 -15.94
C ASP A 124 -3.22 -19.02 -14.55
N TRP A 125 -2.61 -18.49 -13.49
CA TRP A 125 -2.86 -18.86 -12.10
C TRP A 125 -4.33 -18.72 -11.66
N ASN A 126 -5.10 -17.83 -12.29
CA ASN A 126 -6.53 -17.66 -12.08
C ASN A 126 -7.32 -18.95 -12.36
N LEU A 127 -6.89 -19.72 -13.37
CA LEU A 127 -7.51 -21.01 -13.67
C LEU A 127 -7.20 -22.06 -12.59
N GLU A 128 -6.12 -21.89 -11.85
CA GLU A 128 -5.79 -22.77 -10.73
C GLU A 128 -6.65 -22.46 -9.51
N LEU A 129 -6.87 -21.18 -9.21
CA LEU A 129 -7.83 -20.80 -8.14
C LEU A 129 -9.25 -21.27 -8.50
N LYS A 130 -9.64 -21.18 -9.79
CA LYS A 130 -10.89 -21.73 -10.26
C LYS A 130 -11.00 -23.25 -9.99
N TYR A 131 -9.96 -24.00 -10.36
CA TYR A 131 -9.93 -25.44 -10.10
C TYR A 131 -10.04 -25.75 -8.60
N ILE A 132 -9.31 -25.04 -7.75
CA ILE A 132 -9.36 -25.18 -6.30
C ILE A 132 -10.79 -24.96 -5.79
N SER A 133 -11.46 -23.90 -6.27
CA SER A 133 -12.84 -23.59 -5.89
C SER A 133 -13.85 -24.67 -6.33
N ASP A 134 -13.67 -25.21 -7.53
CA ASP A 134 -14.62 -26.18 -8.11
C ASP A 134 -14.36 -27.64 -7.65
N SER A 135 -13.23 -27.94 -7.00
CA SER A 135 -12.78 -29.30 -6.67
C SER A 135 -13.21 -29.82 -5.29
N GLY A 136 -14.02 -29.05 -4.53
CA GLY A 136 -14.42 -29.42 -3.16
C GLY A 136 -13.32 -29.22 -2.10
N ILE A 137 -12.12 -28.73 -2.47
CA ILE A 137 -11.02 -28.46 -1.53
C ILE A 137 -11.45 -27.46 -0.47
N LEU A 138 -12.24 -26.44 -0.85
CA LEU A 138 -12.69 -25.37 0.04
C LEU A 138 -13.62 -25.83 1.16
N GLU A 139 -14.29 -26.96 1.02
CA GLU A 139 -15.13 -27.55 2.09
C GLU A 139 -14.28 -27.97 3.31
N ARG A 140 -13.00 -28.29 3.05
CA ARG A 140 -12.06 -28.85 4.05
C ARG A 140 -10.89 -27.91 4.36
N ALA A 141 -10.59 -26.95 3.51
CA ALA A 141 -9.41 -26.09 3.63
C ALA A 141 -9.75 -24.61 3.61
N ARG A 142 -8.94 -23.82 4.33
CA ARG A 142 -8.86 -22.36 4.28
C ARG A 142 -7.67 -21.99 3.42
N ILE A 143 -7.85 -21.12 2.45
CA ILE A 143 -6.81 -20.82 1.47
C ILE A 143 -6.49 -19.34 1.49
N LEU A 144 -5.19 -19.01 1.61
CA LEU A 144 -4.66 -17.67 1.41
C LEU A 144 -3.58 -17.73 0.32
N ALA A 145 -3.80 -17.03 -0.77
CA ALA A 145 -2.82 -16.83 -1.82
C ALA A 145 -2.24 -15.40 -1.78
N THR A 146 -0.96 -15.23 -2.12
CA THR A 146 -0.37 -13.89 -2.29
C THR A 146 0.04 -13.64 -3.73
N GLY A 147 0.13 -12.36 -4.11
CA GLY A 147 0.63 -11.96 -5.40
C GLY A 147 1.01 -10.48 -5.46
N SER A 148 1.93 -10.15 -6.38
CA SER A 148 2.44 -8.79 -6.55
C SER A 148 1.64 -7.95 -7.56
N CYS A 149 0.84 -8.56 -8.44
CA CYS A 149 0.11 -7.86 -9.49
C CYS A 149 -1.30 -8.40 -9.71
N SER A 150 -2.22 -7.53 -10.12
CA SER A 150 -3.64 -7.87 -10.39
C SER A 150 -3.98 -8.09 -11.86
N SER A 151 -3.09 -7.72 -12.79
CA SER A 151 -3.40 -7.64 -14.23
C SER A 151 -4.02 -8.90 -14.81
N ALA A 152 -3.68 -10.07 -14.28
CA ALA A 152 -4.23 -11.35 -14.76
C ALA A 152 -5.69 -11.60 -14.33
N LEU A 153 -6.14 -11.04 -13.19
CA LEU A 153 -7.54 -11.20 -12.77
C LEU A 153 -8.49 -10.32 -13.59
N ARG A 154 -8.09 -9.09 -13.91
CA ARG A 154 -8.95 -8.12 -14.59
C ARG A 154 -8.98 -8.29 -16.10
N LYS A 155 -7.81 -8.46 -16.75
CA LYS A 155 -7.69 -8.49 -18.23
C LYS A 155 -8.30 -9.73 -18.90
N LYS A 156 -8.47 -10.85 -18.17
CA LYS A 156 -9.01 -12.09 -18.78
C LYS A 156 -10.51 -12.31 -18.54
N GLY A 157 -11.25 -11.33 -18.02
CA GLY A 157 -12.72 -11.38 -17.93
C GLY A 157 -13.30 -12.53 -17.07
N GLU A 158 -12.46 -13.37 -16.48
CA GLU A 158 -12.85 -14.44 -15.58
C GLU A 158 -12.67 -14.00 -14.12
N LEU A 159 -13.40 -12.96 -13.74
CA LEU A 159 -13.77 -12.76 -12.34
C LEU A 159 -14.53 -14.02 -11.97
N LEU A 160 -14.03 -14.78 -11.01
CA LEU A 160 -14.58 -16.06 -10.58
C LEU A 160 -15.89 -15.87 -9.78
N PRO A 161 -17.02 -15.40 -10.38
CA PRO A 161 -18.22 -15.06 -9.64
C PRO A 161 -18.79 -16.31 -8.97
N GLY A 162 -19.20 -16.18 -7.70
CA GLY A 162 -19.78 -17.27 -6.94
C GLY A 162 -18.79 -18.32 -6.43
N ARG A 163 -17.45 -18.06 -6.48
CA ARG A 163 -16.41 -19.03 -6.10
C ARG A 163 -15.61 -18.64 -4.85
N GLY A 164 -16.20 -17.84 -3.98
CA GLY A 164 -15.59 -17.50 -2.68
C GLY A 164 -14.41 -16.53 -2.74
N LEU A 165 -14.21 -15.82 -3.88
CA LEU A 165 -13.22 -14.75 -4.02
C LEU A 165 -13.84 -13.37 -3.74
N GLU A 166 -15.16 -13.25 -3.85
CA GLU A 166 -15.87 -11.99 -3.70
C GLU A 166 -15.72 -11.47 -2.26
N GLY A 167 -15.20 -10.24 -2.12
CA GLY A 167 -14.95 -9.61 -0.82
C GLY A 167 -13.74 -10.14 -0.05
N ASN A 168 -13.01 -11.14 -0.59
CA ASN A 168 -11.86 -11.78 0.07
C ASN A 168 -10.52 -11.35 -0.52
N GLU A 169 -10.47 -10.21 -1.20
CA GLU A 169 -9.23 -9.58 -1.65
C GLU A 169 -8.75 -8.59 -0.59
N TYR A 170 -7.49 -8.74 -0.20
CA TYR A 170 -6.82 -7.92 0.80
C TYR A 170 -5.60 -7.25 0.17
N HIS A 171 -5.29 -6.03 0.64
CA HIS A 171 -4.18 -5.24 0.14
C HIS A 171 -3.15 -4.99 1.24
N MET A 172 -1.92 -5.42 1.02
CA MET A 172 -0.78 -5.05 1.85
C MET A 172 0.01 -3.95 1.14
N ARG A 173 -0.14 -2.73 1.63
CA ARG A 173 0.57 -1.55 1.12
C ARG A 173 1.81 -1.28 1.97
N PRO A 174 2.75 -0.42 1.52
CA PRO A 174 3.66 0.25 2.45
C PRO A 174 2.86 0.80 3.63
N LEU A 175 3.47 0.94 4.80
CA LEU A 175 2.77 1.39 6.01
C LEU A 175 2.07 2.72 5.75
N PRO A 176 0.74 2.85 5.93
CA PRO A 176 0.10 4.14 6.01
C PRO A 176 0.65 4.94 7.19
N PHE A 177 0.57 6.27 7.15
CA PHE A 177 1.21 7.14 8.15
C PHE A 177 0.78 6.82 9.58
N ARG A 178 -0.50 6.50 9.83
CA ARG A 178 -0.96 6.04 11.15
C ARG A 178 -0.21 4.81 11.64
N ASP A 179 -0.10 3.76 10.83
CA ASP A 179 0.61 2.53 11.18
C ASP A 179 2.11 2.79 11.35
N PHE A 180 2.67 3.68 10.53
CA PHE A 180 4.05 4.15 10.66
C PHE A 180 4.26 4.81 12.02
N VAL A 181 3.43 5.79 12.41
CA VAL A 181 3.53 6.48 13.70
C VAL A 181 3.41 5.48 14.86
N LEU A 182 2.37 4.64 14.86
CA LEU A 182 2.12 3.69 15.95
C LEU A 182 3.27 2.69 16.15
N GLN A 183 3.92 2.24 15.08
CA GLN A 183 4.93 1.20 15.19
C GLN A 183 6.36 1.72 15.29
N ILE A 184 6.70 2.84 14.62
CA ILE A 184 8.06 3.38 14.67
C ILE A 184 8.34 4.14 15.94
N THR A 185 7.33 4.81 16.51
CA THR A 185 7.52 5.72 17.66
C THR A 185 8.01 4.98 18.90
N GLU A 186 7.55 3.76 19.18
CA GLU A 186 8.04 2.92 20.29
C GLU A 186 9.57 2.75 20.24
N HIS A 187 10.12 2.58 19.03
CA HIS A 187 11.56 2.39 18.83
C HIS A 187 12.32 3.71 18.78
N LEU A 188 11.71 4.77 18.25
CA LEU A 188 12.31 6.10 18.22
C LEU A 188 12.48 6.70 19.63
N ILE A 189 11.57 6.46 20.54
CA ILE A 189 11.62 6.95 21.94
C ILE A 189 12.97 6.64 22.58
N SER A 190 13.55 5.48 22.31
CA SER A 190 14.86 5.09 22.87
C SER A 190 16.04 5.88 22.29
N THR A 191 15.87 6.51 21.13
CA THR A 191 16.91 7.26 20.42
C THR A 191 16.81 8.77 20.61
N ILE A 192 15.77 9.25 21.28
CA ILE A 192 15.50 10.68 21.50
C ILE A 192 16.05 11.09 22.84
N GLU A 193 16.90 12.12 22.85
CA GLU A 193 17.58 12.59 24.04
C GLU A 193 16.76 13.61 24.83
N GLU A 194 15.97 14.47 24.13
CA GLU A 194 15.13 15.48 24.76
C GLU A 194 14.02 14.81 25.59
N PRO A 195 14.05 14.90 26.95
CA PRO A 195 13.10 14.16 27.79
C PRO A 195 11.65 14.59 27.56
N GLU A 196 11.40 15.88 27.36
CA GLU A 196 10.06 16.42 27.13
C GLU A 196 9.47 15.90 25.83
N PHE A 197 10.24 15.91 24.73
CA PHE A 197 9.81 15.38 23.44
C PHE A 197 9.57 13.86 23.49
N ARG A 198 10.44 13.14 24.19
CA ARG A 198 10.28 11.70 24.41
C ARG A 198 9.01 11.36 25.18
N ASP A 199 8.70 12.10 26.24
CA ASP A 199 7.50 11.87 27.04
C ASP A 199 6.23 12.31 26.30
N SER A 200 6.32 13.36 25.47
CA SER A 200 5.25 13.77 24.56
C SER A 200 4.94 12.68 23.53
N LEU A 201 5.95 12.05 22.91
CA LEU A 201 5.76 10.92 21.99
C LEU A 201 5.06 9.72 22.65
N LYS A 202 5.40 9.39 23.91
CA LYS A 202 4.69 8.33 24.66
C LYS A 202 3.22 8.67 24.87
N LYS A 203 2.91 9.92 25.20
CA LYS A 203 1.53 10.40 25.38
C LYS A 203 0.78 10.38 24.05
N LEU A 204 1.42 10.79 22.95
CA LEU A 204 0.85 10.71 21.61
C LEU A 204 0.40 9.27 21.26
N LEU A 205 1.25 8.26 21.51
CA LEU A 205 0.87 6.86 21.26
C LEU A 205 -0.38 6.46 22.03
N LEU A 206 -0.45 6.76 23.34
CA LEU A 206 -1.60 6.43 24.18
C LEU A 206 -2.90 7.09 23.71
N VAL A 207 -2.82 8.30 23.15
CA VAL A 207 -3.96 9.01 22.59
C VAL A 207 -4.35 8.41 21.24
N LEU A 208 -3.39 8.13 20.35
CA LEU A 208 -3.66 7.56 19.02
C LEU A 208 -4.23 6.15 19.10
N GLU A 209 -3.88 5.33 20.09
CA GLU A 209 -4.50 4.01 20.29
C GLU A 209 -6.02 4.11 20.51
N LYS A 210 -6.51 5.22 21.05
CA LYS A 210 -7.94 5.46 21.37
C LYS A 210 -8.63 6.39 20.40
N THR A 211 -7.87 7.05 19.52
CA THR A 211 -8.38 8.06 18.58
C THR A 211 -8.20 7.55 17.17
N SER A 212 -9.29 7.37 16.46
CA SER A 212 -9.28 7.00 15.06
C SER A 212 -10.42 7.66 14.30
N TYR A 213 -10.33 7.69 12.99
CA TYR A 213 -11.29 8.33 12.11
C TYR A 213 -11.44 7.58 10.79
N SER A 214 -12.69 7.47 10.33
CA SER A 214 -13.05 7.07 8.97
C SER A 214 -14.00 8.11 8.35
N PHE A 215 -13.93 8.30 7.04
CA PHE A 215 -14.73 9.32 6.34
C PHE A 215 -16.24 9.07 6.41
N GLU A 216 -16.69 7.83 6.64
CA GLU A 216 -18.11 7.51 6.90
C GLU A 216 -18.65 8.24 8.13
N ALA A 217 -17.82 8.59 9.09
CA ALA A 217 -18.19 9.32 10.29
C ALA A 217 -18.42 10.82 10.06
N GLY A 218 -18.11 11.34 8.84
CA GLY A 218 -18.24 12.74 8.46
C GLY A 218 -17.13 13.65 8.98
N LEU A 219 -16.93 14.79 8.31
CA LEU A 219 -15.80 15.71 8.57
C LEU A 219 -15.80 16.32 9.99
N GLY A 220 -16.96 16.47 10.62
CA GLY A 220 -17.04 16.93 12.01
C GLY A 220 -16.34 16.00 13.01
N GLN A 221 -16.30 14.69 12.75
CA GLN A 221 -15.57 13.74 13.58
C GLN A 221 -14.05 13.81 13.30
N LEU A 222 -13.65 14.08 12.04
CA LEU A 222 -12.24 14.36 11.73
C LEU A 222 -11.72 15.52 12.57
N PHE A 223 -12.47 16.62 12.59
CA PHE A 223 -12.11 17.81 13.35
C PHE A 223 -11.95 17.52 14.85
N LYS A 224 -12.90 16.76 15.43
CA LYS A 224 -12.83 16.35 16.84
C LYS A 224 -11.63 15.43 17.13
N ALA A 225 -11.39 14.44 16.27
CA ALA A 225 -10.25 13.52 16.42
C ALA A 225 -8.92 14.30 16.34
N SER A 226 -8.81 15.25 15.41
CA SER A 226 -7.62 16.08 15.26
C SER A 226 -7.36 16.97 16.48
N HIS A 227 -8.43 17.52 17.08
CA HIS A 227 -8.29 18.29 18.33
C HIS A 227 -7.73 17.47 19.50
N GLN A 228 -8.00 16.17 19.58
CA GLN A 228 -7.47 15.30 20.63
C GLN A 228 -5.95 15.14 20.53
N ILE A 229 -5.40 15.22 19.32
CA ILE A 229 -3.96 15.05 19.05
C ILE A 229 -3.25 16.39 18.77
N ALA A 230 -3.98 17.50 18.75
CA ALA A 230 -3.42 18.83 18.51
C ALA A 230 -2.25 19.22 19.45
N PRO A 231 -2.23 18.82 20.76
CA PRO A 231 -1.10 19.08 21.62
C PRO A 231 0.22 18.46 21.18
N PHE A 232 0.17 17.49 20.25
CA PHE A 232 1.33 16.73 19.76
C PHE A 232 1.75 17.14 18.33
N LYS A 233 1.42 18.36 17.91
CA LYS A 233 1.72 18.84 16.55
C LYS A 233 3.21 18.76 16.21
N ARG A 234 4.08 19.14 17.15
CA ARG A 234 5.54 19.10 16.98
C ARG A 234 6.04 17.67 16.69
N GLU A 235 5.52 16.69 17.43
CA GLU A 235 5.86 15.29 17.28
C GLU A 235 5.34 14.72 15.95
N LEU A 236 4.13 15.09 15.56
CA LEU A 236 3.53 14.69 14.29
C LEU A 236 4.28 15.30 13.10
N ASP A 237 4.67 16.56 13.16
CA ASP A 237 5.52 17.20 12.14
C ASP A 237 6.85 16.46 11.96
N TYR A 238 7.51 16.11 13.07
CA TYR A 238 8.75 15.33 13.02
C TYR A 238 8.54 13.98 12.33
N LEU A 239 7.51 13.24 12.74
CA LEU A 239 7.19 11.92 12.17
C LEU A 239 6.75 12.02 10.71
N PHE A 240 6.01 13.07 10.34
CA PHE A 240 5.57 13.28 8.96
C PHE A 240 6.74 13.65 8.03
N ASN A 241 7.68 14.45 8.53
CA ASN A 241 8.93 14.71 7.81
C ASN A 241 9.75 13.44 7.57
N LEU A 242 9.81 12.51 8.54
CA LEU A 242 10.42 11.20 8.35
C LEU A 242 9.67 10.39 7.27
N TYR A 243 8.35 10.45 7.28
CA TYR A 243 7.51 9.74 6.31
C TYR A 243 7.69 10.28 4.89
N ILE A 244 7.75 11.60 4.70
CA ILE A 244 8.04 12.22 3.39
C ILE A 244 9.42 11.80 2.87
N ARG A 245 10.42 11.64 3.76
CA ARG A 245 11.78 11.21 3.41
C ARG A 245 11.88 9.75 3.01
N TYR A 246 11.27 8.87 3.79
CA TYR A 246 11.57 7.44 3.74
C TYR A 246 10.38 6.57 3.33
N GLY A 247 9.17 7.12 3.29
CA GLY A 247 7.94 6.39 3.01
C GLY A 247 7.60 5.35 4.06
N GLY A 248 6.71 4.44 3.69
CA GLY A 248 6.18 3.38 4.56
C GLY A 248 6.74 1.98 4.29
N TYR A 249 7.77 1.81 3.45
CA TYR A 249 8.34 0.49 3.19
C TYR A 249 9.08 -0.06 4.39
N PRO A 250 8.70 -1.26 4.93
CA PRO A 250 9.31 -1.84 6.14
C PRO A 250 10.84 -1.95 6.10
N PHE A 251 11.41 -2.27 4.94
CA PHE A 251 12.86 -2.45 4.80
C PHE A 251 13.61 -1.12 4.86
N VAL A 252 13.03 -0.03 4.36
CA VAL A 252 13.61 1.33 4.41
C VAL A 252 13.55 1.86 5.84
N VAL A 253 12.39 1.74 6.47
CA VAL A 253 12.18 2.16 7.86
C VAL A 253 13.15 1.44 8.80
N ASN A 254 13.33 0.15 8.63
CA ASN A 254 14.28 -0.64 9.42
C ASN A 254 15.75 -0.22 9.18
N ASP A 255 16.16 0.11 7.95
CA ASP A 255 17.52 0.60 7.68
C ASP A 255 17.77 1.95 8.36
N TYR A 256 16.80 2.88 8.28
CA TYR A 256 16.85 4.15 8.99
C TYR A 256 17.01 3.94 10.50
N LEU A 257 16.19 3.09 11.12
CA LEU A 257 16.25 2.83 12.56
C LEU A 257 17.54 2.15 12.99
N LEU A 258 18.06 1.20 12.21
CA LEU A 258 19.35 0.57 12.49
C LEU A 258 20.47 1.62 12.57
N LYS A 259 20.51 2.53 11.60
CA LYS A 259 21.51 3.60 11.58
C LYS A 259 21.31 4.58 12.73
N LYS A 260 20.05 4.91 13.05
CA LYS A 260 19.72 5.79 14.17
C LYS A 260 20.15 5.21 15.52
N LEU A 261 19.98 3.91 15.71
CA LEU A 261 20.40 3.19 16.92
C LEU A 261 21.94 3.04 17.03
N GLN A 262 22.63 2.99 15.88
CA GLN A 262 24.09 2.82 15.83
C GLN A 262 24.86 4.13 15.81
N SER A 263 24.20 5.25 15.48
CA SER A 263 24.86 6.54 15.41
C SER A 263 25.07 7.12 16.81
N GLU A 264 26.33 7.27 17.21
CA GLU A 264 26.73 8.07 18.37
C GLU A 264 26.55 9.57 18.13
N GLN A 265 26.32 9.98 16.86
CA GLN A 265 26.14 11.36 16.44
C GLN A 265 24.67 11.67 16.13
N ARG A 266 24.18 12.74 16.73
CA ARG A 266 22.80 13.25 16.77
C ARG A 266 22.30 13.91 15.47
N GLN A 267 22.66 13.39 14.31
CA GLN A 267 22.18 13.97 13.04
C GLN A 267 20.68 13.72 12.87
N THR A 268 19.92 14.77 12.59
CA THR A 268 18.48 14.73 12.33
C THR A 268 18.14 14.04 10.99
N SER A 269 19.06 14.03 10.02
CA SER A 269 18.92 13.32 8.75
C SER A 269 20.01 12.26 8.62
N LEU A 270 19.61 10.99 8.78
CA LEU A 270 20.50 9.86 8.52
C LEU A 270 20.28 9.39 7.09
N SER A 271 21.38 9.21 6.34
CA SER A 271 21.32 8.62 5.01
C SER A 271 20.92 7.15 5.09
N ILE A 272 19.96 6.73 4.27
CA ILE A 272 19.64 5.32 4.08
C ILE A 272 20.64 4.65 3.13
N ASN A 273 20.66 3.31 3.12
CA ASN A 273 21.52 2.56 2.21
C ASN A 273 21.02 2.72 0.74
N PRO A 274 21.80 3.31 -0.18
CA PRO A 274 21.38 3.53 -1.57
C PRO A 274 20.99 2.24 -2.31
N LYS A 275 21.57 1.09 -1.93
CA LYS A 275 21.23 -0.22 -2.50
C LYS A 275 19.75 -0.60 -2.32
N LEU A 276 19.05 0.00 -1.35
CA LEU A 276 17.61 -0.26 -1.14
C LEU A 276 16.79 0.32 -2.29
N SER A 277 17.13 1.54 -2.73
CA SER A 277 16.51 2.18 -3.89
C SER A 277 16.79 1.38 -5.17
N GLU A 278 18.03 0.96 -5.39
CA GLU A 278 18.41 0.12 -6.54
C GLU A 278 17.65 -1.23 -6.53
N ALA A 279 17.52 -1.87 -5.37
CA ALA A 279 16.79 -3.12 -5.23
C ALA A 279 15.31 -2.95 -5.55
N LEU A 280 14.67 -1.88 -5.02
CA LEU A 280 13.28 -1.56 -5.31
C LEU A 280 13.06 -1.34 -6.82
N MET A 281 13.91 -0.53 -7.46
CA MET A 281 13.78 -0.26 -8.90
C MET A 281 14.00 -1.52 -9.74
N ARG A 282 14.94 -2.38 -9.36
CA ARG A 282 15.17 -3.67 -10.03
C ARG A 282 13.95 -4.58 -9.93
N ASP A 283 13.28 -4.61 -8.78
CA ASP A 283 12.05 -5.36 -8.57
C ASP A 283 10.89 -4.79 -9.41
N ILE A 284 10.71 -3.47 -9.43
CA ILE A 284 9.68 -2.78 -10.24
C ILE A 284 9.87 -3.10 -11.73
N ILE A 285 11.06 -2.85 -12.25
CA ILE A 285 11.36 -3.10 -13.68
C ILE A 285 11.25 -4.59 -14.01
N GLY A 286 11.76 -5.46 -13.13
CA GLY A 286 11.69 -6.90 -13.30
C GLY A 286 10.26 -7.44 -13.37
N ASP A 287 9.36 -6.95 -12.52
CA ASP A 287 7.96 -7.37 -12.54
C ASP A 287 7.23 -6.89 -13.80
N ILE A 288 7.44 -5.63 -14.17
CA ILE A 288 6.81 -5.05 -15.36
C ILE A 288 7.30 -5.73 -16.64
N THR A 289 8.58 -6.09 -16.72
CA THR A 289 9.12 -6.85 -17.87
C THR A 289 8.61 -8.29 -17.93
N LYS A 290 8.43 -8.96 -16.79
CA LYS A 290 7.79 -10.29 -16.71
C LYS A 290 6.34 -10.26 -17.23
N LEU A 291 5.65 -9.12 -17.14
CA LEU A 291 4.33 -8.89 -17.71
C LEU A 291 4.37 -8.55 -19.21
N GLY A 292 5.51 -8.68 -19.86
CA GLY A 292 5.69 -8.48 -21.30
C GLY A 292 5.86 -7.02 -21.71
N LYS A 293 6.19 -6.12 -20.77
CA LYS A 293 6.42 -4.70 -21.05
C LYS A 293 7.89 -4.44 -21.37
N GLN A 294 8.15 -3.52 -22.30
CA GLN A 294 9.51 -3.11 -22.66
C GLN A 294 10.07 -2.12 -21.64
N GLU A 295 11.24 -2.38 -21.10
CA GLU A 295 11.91 -1.54 -20.10
C GLU A 295 12.12 -0.11 -20.58
N THR A 296 12.45 0.10 -21.85
CA THR A 296 12.67 1.44 -22.44
C THR A 296 11.43 2.32 -22.31
N PHE A 297 10.24 1.79 -22.63
CA PHE A 297 8.99 2.53 -22.49
C PHE A 297 8.63 2.77 -21.01
N VAL A 298 8.90 1.81 -20.13
CA VAL A 298 8.70 2.01 -18.69
C VAL A 298 9.57 3.16 -18.18
N ARG A 299 10.85 3.22 -18.58
CA ARG A 299 11.77 4.30 -18.20
C ARG A 299 11.29 5.67 -18.70
N GLN A 300 10.89 5.76 -19.97
CA GLN A 300 10.36 7.01 -20.53
C GLN A 300 9.08 7.44 -19.81
N LEU A 301 8.18 6.52 -19.54
CA LEU A 301 6.93 6.78 -18.84
C LEU A 301 7.17 7.28 -17.41
N LEU A 302 8.04 6.61 -16.64
CA LEU A 302 8.41 7.02 -15.29
C LEU A 302 9.10 8.40 -15.28
N LYS A 303 9.90 8.71 -16.30
CA LYS A 303 10.52 10.03 -16.47
C LYS A 303 9.47 11.12 -16.63
N GLU A 304 8.57 10.97 -17.61
CA GLU A 304 7.50 11.93 -17.87
C GLU A 304 6.59 12.13 -16.64
N ILE A 305 6.25 11.04 -15.94
CA ILE A 305 5.46 11.12 -14.71
C ILE A 305 6.21 11.87 -13.62
N SER A 306 7.53 11.63 -13.44
CA SER A 306 8.31 12.30 -12.40
C SER A 306 8.53 13.78 -12.68
N GLU A 307 8.65 14.20 -13.94
CA GLU A 307 8.77 15.58 -14.36
C GLU A 307 7.45 16.36 -14.23
N LYS A 308 6.32 15.69 -14.52
CA LYS A 308 4.97 16.26 -14.45
C LYS A 308 4.22 15.85 -13.17
N TYR A 309 4.94 15.42 -12.14
CA TYR A 309 4.37 14.86 -10.95
C TYR A 309 3.27 15.74 -10.34
N GLY A 310 2.09 15.16 -10.09
CA GLY A 310 0.92 15.86 -9.55
C GLY A 310 0.26 16.87 -10.50
N SER A 311 0.81 17.12 -11.69
CA SER A 311 0.18 18.00 -12.68
C SER A 311 -0.95 17.28 -13.42
N ARG A 312 -1.84 18.06 -14.05
CA ARG A 312 -2.88 17.53 -14.93
C ARG A 312 -2.33 17.31 -16.35
N TYR A 313 -2.60 16.16 -16.93
CA TYR A 313 -2.31 15.88 -18.33
C TYR A 313 -3.17 14.75 -18.89
N SER A 314 -3.38 14.76 -20.20
CA SER A 314 -4.10 13.69 -20.89
C SER A 314 -3.18 12.53 -21.26
N PHE A 315 -3.73 11.33 -21.31
CA PHE A 315 -2.98 10.16 -21.79
C PHE A 315 -2.52 10.30 -23.25
N SER A 316 -3.26 11.03 -24.08
CA SER A 316 -2.86 11.31 -25.47
C SER A 316 -1.61 12.19 -25.55
N LYS A 317 -1.51 13.21 -24.66
CA LYS A 317 -0.31 14.03 -24.56
C LYS A 317 0.89 13.21 -24.07
N LEU A 318 0.68 12.41 -23.02
CA LEU A 318 1.73 11.54 -22.50
C LEU A 318 2.21 10.54 -23.56
N ALA A 319 1.30 9.95 -24.34
CA ALA A 319 1.63 9.04 -25.43
C ALA A 319 2.49 9.73 -26.51
N SER A 320 2.15 10.98 -26.84
CA SER A 320 2.95 11.80 -27.79
C SER A 320 4.34 12.09 -27.24
N ASP A 321 4.46 12.46 -25.96
CA ASP A 321 5.72 12.82 -25.31
C ASP A 321 6.72 11.64 -25.24
N ILE A 322 6.21 10.39 -25.14
CA ILE A 322 7.03 9.16 -25.14
C ILE A 322 7.02 8.42 -26.50
N GLU A 323 6.56 9.07 -27.56
CA GLU A 323 6.54 8.56 -28.94
C GLU A 323 5.87 7.17 -29.09
N THR A 324 4.73 6.98 -28.43
CA THR A 324 3.96 5.72 -28.48
C THR A 324 2.48 5.95 -28.76
N THR A 325 1.69 4.86 -28.83
CA THR A 325 0.24 4.97 -29.01
C THR A 325 -0.49 5.21 -27.70
N HIS A 326 -1.65 5.88 -27.76
CA HIS A 326 -2.53 6.08 -26.61
C HIS A 326 -2.91 4.74 -25.93
N VAL A 327 -3.19 3.69 -26.71
CA VAL A 327 -3.55 2.37 -26.20
C VAL A 327 -2.38 1.74 -25.43
N THR A 328 -1.18 1.81 -26.00
CA THR A 328 0.04 1.31 -25.34
C THR A 328 0.29 2.05 -24.03
N THR A 329 0.19 3.39 -24.02
CA THR A 329 0.38 4.19 -22.82
C THR A 329 -0.58 3.78 -21.71
N ILE A 330 -1.87 3.62 -22.01
CA ILE A 330 -2.87 3.16 -21.02
C ILE A 330 -2.50 1.79 -20.47
N ASP A 331 -2.16 0.83 -21.34
CA ASP A 331 -1.82 -0.53 -20.94
C ASP A 331 -0.58 -0.58 -20.01
N TYR A 332 0.39 0.31 -20.19
CA TYR A 332 1.55 0.45 -19.29
C TYR A 332 1.17 1.13 -17.97
N LEU A 333 0.37 2.20 -18.03
CA LEU A 333 -0.10 2.90 -16.83
C LEU A 333 -0.95 2.00 -15.94
N GLU A 334 -1.91 1.28 -16.53
CA GLU A 334 -2.73 0.30 -15.81
C GLU A 334 -1.87 -0.80 -15.18
N THR A 335 -0.84 -1.27 -15.88
CA THR A 335 0.09 -2.27 -15.34
C THR A 335 0.86 -1.74 -14.14
N LEU A 336 1.33 -0.49 -14.18
CA LEU A 336 2.03 0.16 -13.06
C LEU A 336 1.08 0.43 -11.87
N GLU A 337 -0.17 0.84 -12.13
CA GLU A 337 -1.19 1.03 -11.09
C GLU A 337 -1.56 -0.30 -10.42
N GLU A 338 -1.80 -1.34 -11.21
CA GLU A 338 -2.09 -2.69 -10.73
C GLU A 338 -0.94 -3.34 -9.97
N SER A 339 0.30 -2.91 -10.23
CA SER A 339 1.51 -3.31 -9.49
C SER A 339 1.78 -2.46 -8.24
N PHE A 340 0.85 -1.60 -7.85
CA PHE A 340 0.95 -0.71 -6.69
C PHE A 340 2.14 0.28 -6.77
N ILE A 341 2.51 0.70 -7.97
CA ILE A 341 3.56 1.71 -8.18
C ILE A 341 2.95 3.09 -8.31
N LEU A 342 1.84 3.19 -9.05
CA LEU A 342 1.14 4.44 -9.33
C LEU A 342 -0.26 4.46 -8.73
N THR A 343 -0.74 5.67 -8.51
CA THR A 343 -2.14 6.02 -8.31
C THR A 343 -2.55 6.97 -9.43
N ILE A 344 -3.64 6.66 -10.12
CA ILE A 344 -4.16 7.48 -11.22
C ILE A 344 -5.51 8.06 -10.80
N LEU A 345 -5.56 9.37 -10.59
CA LEU A 345 -6.80 10.07 -10.35
C LEU A 345 -7.40 10.54 -11.68
N TYR A 346 -8.64 10.19 -11.90
CA TYR A 346 -9.44 10.64 -13.03
C TYR A 346 -10.24 11.88 -12.65
N ALA A 347 -10.55 12.73 -13.63
CA ALA A 347 -11.46 13.85 -13.41
C ALA A 347 -12.90 13.36 -13.30
N LEU A 348 -13.66 13.89 -12.33
CA LEU A 348 -15.07 13.60 -12.14
C LEU A 348 -15.95 14.42 -13.12
N ASP A 349 -16.95 13.78 -13.71
CA ASP A 349 -18.08 14.40 -14.36
C ASP A 349 -19.31 14.30 -13.44
N PHE A 350 -19.65 15.37 -12.74
CA PHE A 350 -20.79 15.38 -11.82
C PHE A 350 -22.14 15.10 -12.50
N ASN A 351 -22.28 15.45 -13.79
CA ASN A 351 -23.54 15.20 -14.50
C ASN A 351 -23.73 13.70 -14.78
N LYS A 352 -22.64 13.00 -15.09
CA LYS A 352 -22.66 11.56 -15.34
C LYS A 352 -22.47 10.74 -14.08
N LYS A 353 -22.03 11.36 -12.96
CA LYS A 353 -21.59 10.72 -11.72
C LYS A 353 -20.51 9.67 -11.97
N ASP A 354 -19.63 9.92 -12.91
CA ASP A 354 -18.60 9.01 -13.41
C ASP A 354 -17.37 9.78 -13.90
N ILE A 355 -16.32 9.08 -14.28
CA ILE A 355 -15.08 9.67 -14.78
C ILE A 355 -15.24 10.36 -16.14
N LYS A 356 -14.48 11.42 -16.33
CA LYS A 356 -14.25 12.02 -17.65
C LYS A 356 -13.17 11.22 -18.39
N PHE A 357 -13.54 10.19 -19.15
CA PHE A 357 -12.58 9.34 -19.87
C PHE A 357 -11.57 10.13 -20.72
N LYS A 358 -12.05 11.14 -21.45
CA LYS A 358 -11.21 12.03 -22.28
C LYS A 358 -10.62 13.21 -21.51
N GLY A 359 -10.96 13.36 -20.23
CA GLY A 359 -10.45 14.44 -19.38
C GLY A 359 -8.98 14.20 -18.98
N ASP A 360 -8.41 15.22 -18.34
CA ASP A 360 -7.07 15.10 -17.75
C ASP A 360 -7.06 14.12 -16.58
N LYS A 361 -5.87 13.67 -16.23
CA LYS A 361 -5.57 12.80 -15.08
C LYS A 361 -4.45 13.41 -14.27
N LYS A 362 -4.41 13.09 -12.97
CA LYS A 362 -3.25 13.28 -12.11
C LYS A 362 -2.65 11.93 -11.81
N ILE A 363 -1.33 11.82 -11.83
CA ILE A 363 -0.64 10.55 -11.52
C ILE A 363 0.35 10.80 -10.40
N PHE A 364 0.29 9.92 -9.40
CA PHE A 364 1.16 9.94 -8.23
C PHE A 364 1.84 8.58 -8.04
N PHE A 365 3.01 8.56 -7.43
CA PHE A 365 3.57 7.34 -6.88
C PHE A 365 2.87 6.99 -5.57
N GLN A 366 2.65 5.71 -5.31
CA GLN A 366 1.89 5.26 -4.13
C GLN A 366 2.62 5.47 -2.79
N ASP A 367 3.93 5.69 -2.84
CA ASP A 367 4.75 5.88 -1.65
C ASP A 367 5.89 6.87 -1.94
N PRO A 368 6.27 7.74 -0.99
CA PRO A 368 7.38 8.69 -1.18
C PRO A 368 8.69 8.02 -1.58
N PHE A 369 9.00 6.85 -1.04
CA PHE A 369 10.24 6.15 -1.38
C PHE A 369 10.27 5.64 -2.82
N ILE A 370 9.11 5.28 -3.40
CA ILE A 370 9.04 4.98 -4.85
C ILE A 370 9.41 6.22 -5.66
N PHE A 371 8.85 7.39 -5.31
CA PHE A 371 9.16 8.65 -5.99
C PHE A 371 10.66 8.95 -5.95
N HIS A 372 11.29 8.90 -4.78
CA HIS A 372 12.72 9.16 -4.63
C HIS A 372 13.57 8.13 -5.39
N SER A 373 13.18 6.85 -5.34
CA SER A 373 13.88 5.76 -6.04
C SER A 373 13.80 5.90 -7.55
N VAL A 374 12.64 6.28 -8.09
CA VAL A 374 12.47 6.55 -9.53
C VAL A 374 13.36 7.72 -9.97
N LYS A 375 13.36 8.82 -9.23
CA LYS A 375 14.24 9.96 -9.55
C LYS A 375 15.71 9.61 -9.48
N SER A 376 16.14 8.89 -8.46
CA SER A 376 17.51 8.37 -8.32
C SER A 376 17.91 7.50 -9.53
N PHE A 377 17.05 6.55 -9.89
CA PHE A 377 17.26 5.67 -11.03
C PHE A 377 17.37 6.38 -12.38
N LEU A 378 16.54 7.41 -12.59
CA LEU A 378 16.53 8.18 -13.85
C LEU A 378 17.70 9.13 -13.98
N THR A 379 18.17 9.71 -12.88
CA THR A 379 19.24 10.71 -12.85
C THR A 379 20.62 10.13 -12.59
N GLY A 380 20.70 8.91 -12.05
CA GLY A 380 21.94 8.29 -11.58
C GLY A 380 22.50 8.88 -10.27
N LYS A 381 21.76 9.79 -9.62
CA LYS A 381 22.15 10.39 -8.34
C LYS A 381 21.87 9.45 -7.18
N ASP A 382 22.59 9.62 -6.06
CA ASP A 382 22.28 8.94 -4.81
C ASP A 382 20.87 9.28 -4.31
N VAL A 383 20.14 8.29 -3.82
CA VAL A 383 18.76 8.49 -3.34
C VAL A 383 18.69 9.51 -2.19
N ASN A 384 19.71 9.59 -1.34
CA ASN A 384 19.76 10.57 -0.26
C ASN A 384 19.93 12.00 -0.79
N GLU A 385 20.73 12.19 -1.86
CA GLU A 385 20.83 13.45 -2.56
C GLU A 385 19.48 13.88 -3.16
N ILE A 386 18.76 12.94 -3.80
CA ILE A 386 17.42 13.17 -4.34
C ILE A 386 16.42 13.54 -3.23
N ILE A 387 16.48 12.90 -2.07
CA ILE A 387 15.63 13.23 -0.93
C ILE A 387 15.88 14.68 -0.49
N GLU A 388 17.13 15.08 -0.30
CA GLU A 388 17.46 16.44 0.13
C GLU A 388 17.07 17.48 -0.92
N GLU A 389 17.35 17.25 -2.22
CA GLU A 389 16.90 18.12 -3.31
C GLU A 389 15.37 18.27 -3.35
N THR A 390 14.64 17.16 -3.12
CA THR A 390 13.18 17.19 -3.09
C THR A 390 12.66 18.04 -1.94
N LEU A 391 13.23 17.90 -0.75
CA LEU A 391 12.79 18.63 0.45
C LEU A 391 13.13 20.11 0.41
N GLN A 392 14.11 20.53 -0.38
CA GLN A 392 14.44 21.93 -0.62
C GLN A 392 13.50 22.60 -1.64
N ASN A 393 12.68 21.82 -2.35
CA ASN A 393 11.74 22.34 -3.34
C ASN A 393 10.31 22.28 -2.79
N GLU A 394 9.81 23.41 -2.27
CA GLU A 394 8.48 23.51 -1.64
C GLU A 394 7.34 23.09 -2.57
N GLU A 395 7.41 23.43 -3.85
CA GLU A 395 6.39 23.04 -4.83
C GLU A 395 6.35 21.51 -5.00
N LEU A 396 7.52 20.89 -5.09
CA LEU A 396 7.64 19.45 -5.26
C LEU A 396 7.18 18.70 -3.99
N VAL A 397 7.53 19.21 -2.80
CA VAL A 397 7.04 18.69 -1.52
C VAL A 397 5.51 18.78 -1.46
N SER A 398 4.91 19.91 -1.84
CA SER A 398 3.47 20.08 -1.86
C SER A 398 2.78 19.05 -2.76
N ARG A 399 3.30 18.81 -3.95
CA ARG A 399 2.80 17.78 -4.87
C ARG A 399 3.00 16.36 -4.33
N LEU A 400 4.12 16.10 -3.65
CA LEU A 400 4.39 14.80 -3.03
C LEU A 400 3.39 14.54 -1.89
N VAL A 401 3.09 15.55 -1.09
CA VAL A 401 2.12 15.49 -0.01
C VAL A 401 0.70 15.27 -0.54
N GLU A 402 0.33 15.89 -1.66
CA GLU A 402 -0.95 15.61 -2.34
C GLU A 402 -1.06 14.13 -2.75
N GLY A 403 0.01 13.56 -3.30
CA GLY A 403 0.08 12.13 -3.63
C GLY A 403 -0.02 11.21 -2.41
N ILE A 404 0.62 11.59 -1.29
CA ILE A 404 0.51 10.88 -0.01
C ILE A 404 -0.95 10.87 0.45
N VAL A 405 -1.62 12.03 0.48
CA VAL A 405 -3.02 12.13 0.88
C VAL A 405 -3.90 11.23 0.00
N SER A 406 -3.80 11.35 -1.33
CA SER A 406 -4.58 10.54 -2.27
C SER A 406 -4.39 9.03 -2.04
N SER A 407 -3.17 8.58 -1.80
CA SER A 407 -2.85 7.16 -1.51
C SER A 407 -3.48 6.71 -0.18
N HIS A 408 -3.52 7.56 0.83
CA HIS A 408 -4.16 7.26 2.12
C HIS A 408 -5.68 7.24 2.04
N LEU A 409 -6.29 8.13 1.24
CA LEU A 409 -7.72 8.09 0.97
C LEU A 409 -8.13 6.77 0.32
N ILE A 410 -7.33 6.25 -0.61
CA ILE A 410 -7.54 4.94 -1.22
C ILE A 410 -7.40 3.81 -0.18
N ALA A 411 -6.39 3.87 0.68
CA ALA A 411 -6.17 2.85 1.70
C ALA A 411 -7.25 2.82 2.80
N ASN A 412 -7.94 3.94 3.02
CA ASN A 412 -9.06 4.07 3.96
C ASN A 412 -10.35 3.42 3.42
N GLN A 413 -10.55 3.41 2.10
CA GLN A 413 -11.76 2.87 1.51
C GLN A 413 -11.66 1.36 1.27
N GLU A 414 -12.76 0.66 1.46
CA GLU A 414 -12.89 -0.74 1.01
C GLU A 414 -13.02 -0.75 -0.51
N ILE A 415 -12.13 -1.50 -1.15
CA ILE A 415 -12.12 -1.66 -2.60
C ILE A 415 -12.59 -3.08 -2.93
N PRO A 416 -13.88 -3.30 -3.26
CA PRO A 416 -14.33 -4.58 -3.76
C PRO A 416 -13.51 -4.96 -5.01
N ILE A 417 -13.31 -6.28 -5.25
CA ILE A 417 -12.55 -6.81 -6.40
C ILE A 417 -12.98 -6.17 -7.74
N MET A 418 -14.26 -5.84 -7.85
CA MET A 418 -14.86 -5.23 -9.04
C MET A 418 -14.71 -3.72 -9.12
N HIS A 419 -14.28 -3.05 -8.04
CA HIS A 419 -14.17 -1.61 -7.99
C HIS A 419 -12.70 -1.18 -7.98
N GLU A 420 -12.41 -0.19 -8.79
CA GLU A 420 -11.11 0.47 -8.84
C GLU A 420 -11.20 1.81 -8.10
N PRO A 421 -10.08 2.40 -7.64
CA PRO A 421 -10.12 3.74 -7.01
C PRO A 421 -10.88 4.78 -7.81
N LYS A 422 -10.86 4.69 -9.14
CA LYS A 422 -11.63 5.56 -10.05
C LYS A 422 -13.16 5.48 -9.89
N THR A 423 -13.70 4.62 -9.05
CA THR A 423 -15.14 4.54 -8.75
C THR A 423 -15.58 5.32 -7.52
N PHE A 424 -14.63 5.78 -6.69
CA PHE A 424 -14.95 6.49 -5.45
C PHE A 424 -14.02 7.68 -5.14
N LEU A 425 -12.85 7.79 -5.78
CA LEU A 425 -11.89 8.88 -5.59
C LEU A 425 -11.53 9.51 -6.94
N TRP A 426 -11.71 10.82 -7.04
CA TRP A 426 -11.47 11.64 -8.22
C TRP A 426 -10.81 12.96 -7.85
N PHE A 427 -10.33 13.70 -8.84
CA PHE A 427 -10.19 15.14 -8.74
C PHE A 427 -11.25 15.82 -9.62
N TYR A 428 -11.40 17.14 -9.48
CA TYR A 428 -12.33 17.89 -10.29
C TYR A 428 -11.68 19.16 -10.82
N TYR A 429 -12.02 19.56 -12.03
CA TYR A 429 -11.68 20.87 -12.57
C TYR A 429 -12.79 21.42 -13.47
N ASP A 430 -12.96 22.76 -13.45
CA ASP A 430 -13.89 23.47 -14.31
C ASP A 430 -13.23 24.00 -15.60
N THR A 431 -14.03 24.61 -16.47
CA THR A 431 -13.55 25.19 -17.74
C THR A 431 -12.66 26.43 -17.55
N ARG A 432 -12.65 27.03 -16.36
CA ARG A 432 -11.80 28.18 -15.99
C ARG A 432 -10.50 27.76 -15.33
N GLY A 433 -10.26 26.45 -15.19
CA GLY A 433 -9.06 25.89 -14.57
C GLY A 433 -9.11 25.82 -13.04
N LYS A 434 -10.24 26.13 -12.40
CA LYS A 434 -10.44 25.92 -10.96
C LYS A 434 -10.46 24.43 -10.67
N GLU A 435 -9.78 24.01 -9.60
CA GLU A 435 -9.55 22.62 -9.28
C GLU A 435 -9.92 22.29 -7.84
N ILE A 436 -10.28 21.01 -7.59
CA ILE A 436 -10.37 20.38 -6.28
C ILE A 436 -9.51 19.12 -6.36
N ASP A 437 -8.54 18.98 -5.46
CA ASP A 437 -7.53 17.93 -5.51
C ASP A 437 -8.11 16.52 -5.34
N ASN A 438 -9.06 16.35 -4.41
CA ASN A 438 -9.70 15.07 -4.15
C ASN A 438 -11.20 15.24 -3.96
N ILE A 439 -12.00 14.45 -4.69
CA ILE A 439 -13.44 14.27 -4.47
C ILE A 439 -13.64 12.82 -4.05
N LEU A 440 -14.03 12.62 -2.80
CA LEU A 440 -14.33 11.30 -2.25
C LEU A 440 -15.83 11.07 -2.25
N ARG A 441 -16.27 9.89 -2.71
CA ARG A 441 -17.67 9.48 -2.61
C ARG A 441 -17.84 8.51 -1.45
N ILE A 442 -18.70 8.91 -0.51
CA ILE A 442 -19.17 8.06 0.59
C ILE A 442 -20.68 7.90 0.42
N ASP A 443 -21.11 6.68 0.15
CA ASP A 443 -22.51 6.39 -0.26
C ASP A 443 -22.92 7.26 -1.46
N ASP A 444 -23.93 8.12 -1.27
CA ASP A 444 -24.43 9.05 -2.28
C ASP A 444 -23.94 10.50 -2.09
N LYS A 445 -22.96 10.73 -1.22
CA LYS A 445 -22.42 12.06 -0.91
C LYS A 445 -21.03 12.22 -1.48
N TYR A 446 -20.74 13.47 -1.88
CA TYR A 446 -19.38 13.87 -2.26
C TYR A 446 -18.77 14.75 -1.17
N ILE A 447 -17.54 14.42 -0.79
CA ILE A 447 -16.69 15.18 0.11
C ILE A 447 -15.54 15.74 -0.71
N ALA A 448 -15.31 17.06 -0.67
CA ALA A 448 -14.17 17.70 -1.31
C ALA A 448 -13.03 17.87 -0.30
N ILE A 449 -11.84 17.48 -0.70
CA ILE A 449 -10.62 17.56 0.11
C ILE A 449 -9.56 18.26 -0.74
N GLU A 450 -9.23 19.48 -0.33
CA GLU A 450 -8.15 20.27 -0.91
C GLU A 450 -6.87 20.05 -0.07
N VAL A 451 -5.70 20.03 -0.71
CA VAL A 451 -4.41 19.83 -0.02
C VAL A 451 -3.56 21.09 -0.19
N LYS A 452 -3.28 21.78 0.91
CA LYS A 452 -2.50 23.02 0.94
C LYS A 452 -1.34 22.87 1.95
N HIS A 453 -0.21 22.40 1.50
CA HIS A 453 1.00 22.29 2.34
C HIS A 453 1.69 23.65 2.51
N GLN A 454 0.93 24.62 3.06
CA GLN A 454 1.34 26.02 3.27
C GLN A 454 1.00 26.44 4.70
N SER A 455 1.69 27.47 5.21
CA SER A 455 1.54 27.94 6.60
C SER A 455 0.28 28.77 6.81
N GLU A 456 -0.18 29.52 5.79
CA GLU A 456 -1.38 30.37 5.88
C GLU A 456 -2.39 29.91 4.84
N VAL A 457 -3.54 29.42 5.29
CA VAL A 457 -4.62 28.91 4.45
C VAL A 457 -5.97 29.43 4.97
N SER A 458 -6.87 29.76 4.04
CA SER A 458 -8.23 30.20 4.35
C SER A 458 -9.27 29.42 3.55
N SER A 459 -10.54 29.51 3.95
CA SER A 459 -11.68 28.93 3.23
C SER A 459 -11.81 29.45 1.79
N LYS A 460 -11.21 30.61 1.47
CA LYS A 460 -11.22 31.23 0.14
C LYS A 460 -10.30 30.53 -0.86
N ASP A 461 -9.35 29.74 -0.37
CA ASP A 461 -8.43 28.97 -1.20
C ASP A 461 -9.09 27.70 -1.78
N LEU A 462 -10.31 27.42 -1.34
CA LEU A 462 -11.12 26.30 -1.82
C LEU A 462 -12.15 26.77 -2.86
N TRP A 463 -12.18 26.10 -3.99
CA TRP A 463 -13.27 26.25 -4.93
C TRP A 463 -14.47 25.36 -4.55
N ARG A 464 -15.68 25.95 -4.55
CA ARG A 464 -16.92 25.26 -4.16
C ARG A 464 -17.81 24.98 -5.37
N THR A 465 -18.47 23.83 -5.33
CA THR A 465 -19.44 23.40 -6.34
C THR A 465 -20.75 22.94 -5.67
N PRO A 466 -21.94 23.22 -6.28
CA PRO A 466 -23.22 22.85 -5.68
C PRO A 466 -23.42 21.35 -5.42
N GLN A 467 -22.66 20.50 -6.10
CA GLN A 467 -22.76 19.05 -5.98
C GLN A 467 -22.08 18.48 -4.74
N VAL A 468 -21.18 19.25 -4.11
CA VAL A 468 -20.44 18.86 -2.91
C VAL A 468 -21.05 19.54 -1.70
N ARG A 469 -21.24 18.80 -0.62
CA ARG A 469 -21.86 19.32 0.62
C ARG A 469 -20.87 19.53 1.75
N GLU A 470 -19.82 18.73 1.80
CA GLU A 470 -18.82 18.78 2.85
C GLU A 470 -17.45 19.09 2.25
N TYR A 471 -16.73 20.02 2.90
CA TYR A 471 -15.44 20.52 2.42
C TYR A 471 -14.40 20.51 3.52
N ALA A 472 -13.23 20.01 3.21
CA ALA A 472 -12.04 20.09 4.05
C ALA A 472 -10.87 20.67 3.26
N ILE A 473 -10.04 21.46 3.94
CA ILE A 473 -8.71 21.83 3.48
C ILE A 473 -7.71 21.16 4.42
N LEU A 474 -6.88 20.28 3.89
CA LEU A 474 -5.77 19.69 4.62
C LEU A 474 -4.59 20.65 4.52
N THR A 475 -4.19 21.22 5.66
CA THR A 475 -3.22 22.31 5.77
C THR A 475 -1.90 21.81 6.33
N LYS A 476 -0.89 22.67 6.38
CA LYS A 476 0.34 22.38 7.11
C LYS A 476 0.15 22.56 8.63
N GLU A 477 -0.58 23.61 9.07
CA GLU A 477 -0.64 24.03 10.48
C GLU A 477 -2.04 24.35 11.00
N ASP A 478 -2.94 24.84 10.14
CA ASP A 478 -4.24 25.37 10.58
C ASP A 478 -5.19 24.27 11.07
N LEU A 479 -5.69 24.43 12.30
CA LEU A 479 -6.77 23.63 12.87
C LEU A 479 -7.91 24.55 13.30
N LYS A 480 -8.85 24.81 12.38
CA LYS A 480 -9.98 25.74 12.58
C LYS A 480 -11.15 25.40 11.67
N THR A 481 -12.30 26.00 11.96
CA THR A 481 -13.45 25.99 11.06
C THR A 481 -13.71 27.40 10.55
N GLU A 482 -13.86 27.56 9.24
CA GLU A 482 -14.11 28.85 8.59
C GLU A 482 -15.11 28.67 7.44
N ASP A 483 -16.21 29.45 7.43
CA ASP A 483 -17.25 29.40 6.38
C ASP A 483 -17.78 27.97 6.07
N ASN A 484 -18.04 27.17 7.06
CA ASN A 484 -18.44 25.75 6.95
C ASN A 484 -17.41 24.84 6.24
N VAL A 485 -16.15 25.25 6.20
CA VAL A 485 -15.02 24.43 5.77
C VAL A 485 -14.19 24.08 6.99
N ILE A 486 -13.80 22.84 7.14
CA ILE A 486 -12.82 22.48 8.15
C ILE A 486 -11.42 22.58 7.58
N LEU A 487 -10.52 23.22 8.31
CA LEU A 487 -9.09 23.25 8.06
C LEU A 487 -8.42 22.36 9.10
N VAL A 488 -7.68 21.36 8.64
CA VAL A 488 -7.03 20.38 9.53
C VAL A 488 -5.62 20.08 9.04
N PRO A 489 -4.62 20.02 9.92
CA PRO A 489 -3.27 19.63 9.53
C PRO A 489 -3.23 18.23 8.89
N ILE A 490 -2.44 18.10 7.81
CA ILE A 490 -2.28 16.88 7.02
C ILE A 490 -1.80 15.73 7.90
N ASP A 491 -0.76 15.96 8.67
CA ASP A 491 -0.15 14.98 9.58
C ASP A 491 -1.15 14.48 10.65
N MET A 492 -1.96 15.39 11.21
CA MET A 492 -3.04 15.02 12.15
C MET A 492 -4.11 14.17 11.45
N THR A 493 -4.56 14.60 10.26
CA THR A 493 -5.55 13.85 9.48
C THR A 493 -5.06 12.43 9.21
N LEU A 494 -3.84 12.28 8.71
CA LEU A 494 -3.27 10.98 8.35
C LEU A 494 -2.95 10.13 9.58
N ALA A 495 -2.62 10.73 10.74
CA ALA A 495 -2.35 10.02 11.98
C ALA A 495 -3.62 9.40 12.59
N VAL A 496 -4.79 10.05 12.44
CA VAL A 496 -6.06 9.50 12.94
C VAL A 496 -6.77 8.62 11.91
N LEU A 497 -6.43 8.71 10.62
CA LEU A 497 -7.12 8.02 9.55
C LEU A 497 -6.91 6.50 9.63
N GLU A 498 -7.99 5.76 9.83
CA GLU A 498 -7.99 4.30 9.80
C GLU A 498 -7.80 3.79 8.37
N LYS A 499 -7.22 2.61 8.24
CA LYS A 499 -7.25 1.84 7.00
C LYS A 499 -8.51 1.00 6.93
N SER A 500 -8.95 0.65 5.71
CA SER A 500 -10.10 -0.22 5.50
C SER A 500 -9.88 -1.63 6.07
N HIS A 501 -10.96 -2.40 6.20
CA HIS A 501 -10.88 -3.79 6.61
C HIS A 501 -10.07 -4.66 5.65
N GLN A 502 -10.04 -4.31 4.37
CA GLN A 502 -9.29 -5.00 3.32
C GLN A 502 -7.81 -4.58 3.24
N THR A 503 -7.40 -3.53 3.95
CA THR A 503 -5.99 -3.11 4.05
C THR A 503 -5.33 -3.75 5.27
N VAL A 504 -4.29 -4.57 5.02
CA VAL A 504 -3.56 -5.37 6.02
C VAL A 504 -2.33 -4.65 6.54
#